data_a5d9259f9fc7838a6b36f45553f3dcc5
#
_entry.id   a5d9259f9fc7838a6b36f45553f3dcc5
#
_cell.length_a   1.000
_cell.length_b   1.000
_cell.length_c   1.000
_cell.angle_alpha   90.00
_cell.angle_beta   90.00
_cell.angle_gamma   90.00
#
_symmetry.space_group_name_H-M   'P 1'
#
loop_
_entity.id
_entity.type
_entity.pdbx_description
1 polymer ?
#
loop_
_entity_poly.entity_id
_entity_poly.type
_entity_poly.pdbx_seq_one_letter_code
_entity_poly.pdbx_strand_id
1 'polypeptide(L)'
;MPVDADWKDLLAYADRVKKITYEEGAHNVPTSIFPVFEGRCPRQWILPNLTHLTWKCDTPAGLDRGKIFLTTGLQSLTLEIGHKFSNLSDFLAVLSTRTRLNSFSLASLGPLPEDFSRVMAHQDLLEKVSIVAPGALDAKVGKWVSELPELRSLRLDLTNQSMSNVEAFFDEISPGSGWSTPDSERSRDSGVFSELDFTEVKKTTAFGRSGGDAKRGACSQLRQLHLTGQAGTIVAFLKQLAGHVHTLELAIEDPPEEHDWQDLCAVICEELSGSLRSLRILSAVPFKQMELPRSPGRFQDPTTRRLPLSYFTSLPRLAMFEIDLPESVAFDNSDIAHLATICPAIEVLKLCPQARWPANLAPPSVTLVRAFGNIDCFHLLMARV
;
A
#
# COMPACT_ATOMS: atom_id res chain seq x y z
N MET A 1 -11.99 36.84 25.84
CA MET A 1 -11.28 35.80 26.61
C MET A 1 -12.32 34.83 27.12
N PRO A 2 -12.15 33.49 26.93
CA PRO A 2 -13.13 32.54 27.49
C PRO A 2 -13.15 32.67 29.01
N VAL A 3 -14.34 32.72 29.55
CA VAL A 3 -14.58 32.73 31.01
C VAL A 3 -14.81 31.28 31.48
N ASP A 4 -14.79 31.03 32.80
CA ASP A 4 -14.92 29.68 33.36
C ASP A 4 -16.21 28.95 32.90
N ALA A 5 -17.28 29.68 32.66
CA ALA A 5 -18.53 29.14 32.15
C ALA A 5 -18.37 28.56 30.73
N ASP A 6 -17.63 29.25 29.85
CA ASP A 6 -17.39 28.81 28.46
C ASP A 6 -16.61 27.49 28.44
N TRP A 7 -15.62 27.35 29.37
CA TRP A 7 -14.88 26.09 29.50
C TRP A 7 -15.74 24.93 29.97
N LYS A 8 -16.67 25.17 30.92
CA LYS A 8 -17.53 24.13 31.43
C LYS A 8 -18.39 23.50 30.33
N ASP A 9 -18.98 24.33 29.49
CA ASP A 9 -19.82 23.88 28.39
C ASP A 9 -18.98 23.19 27.30
N LEU A 10 -17.85 23.81 26.88
CA LEU A 10 -16.95 23.21 25.91
C LEU A 10 -16.47 21.82 26.35
N LEU A 11 -16.02 21.69 27.60
CA LEU A 11 -15.46 20.45 28.11
C LEU A 11 -16.50 19.35 28.28
N ALA A 12 -17.77 19.70 28.55
CA ALA A 12 -18.87 18.74 28.57
C ALA A 12 -19.13 18.10 27.20
N TYR A 13 -18.96 18.88 26.12
CA TYR A 13 -19.01 18.31 24.74
C TYR A 13 -17.73 17.59 24.38
N ALA A 14 -16.57 18.11 24.79
CA ALA A 14 -15.25 17.57 24.49
C ALA A 14 -15.07 16.12 24.99
N ASP A 15 -15.69 15.75 26.10
CA ASP A 15 -15.68 14.39 26.64
C ASP A 15 -16.41 13.36 25.76
N ARG A 16 -17.25 13.81 24.84
CA ARG A 16 -18.02 12.96 23.92
C ARG A 16 -17.31 12.77 22.58
N VAL A 17 -16.29 13.59 22.27
CA VAL A 17 -15.58 13.55 20.99
C VAL A 17 -14.61 12.38 20.96
N LYS A 18 -14.81 11.47 20.02
CA LYS A 18 -13.95 10.31 19.79
C LYS A 18 -13.19 10.37 18.48
N LYS A 19 -13.63 11.20 17.54
CA LYS A 19 -13.01 11.33 16.22
C LYS A 19 -12.97 12.79 15.81
N ILE A 20 -11.81 13.21 15.29
CA ILE A 20 -11.62 14.51 14.65
C ILE A 20 -11.06 14.32 13.25
N THR A 21 -11.57 15.11 12.33
CA THR A 21 -10.98 15.34 11.01
C THR A 21 -10.76 16.85 10.90
N TYR A 22 -9.52 17.24 10.70
CA TYR A 22 -9.12 18.63 10.48
C TYR A 22 -8.35 18.74 9.17
N GLU A 23 -8.65 19.79 8.43
CA GLU A 23 -7.95 20.18 7.22
C GLU A 23 -7.65 21.68 7.30
N GLU A 24 -6.35 22.03 7.22
CA GLU A 24 -5.90 23.41 7.33
C GLU A 24 -6.46 24.25 6.17
N GLY A 25 -7.12 25.35 6.50
CA GLY A 25 -7.75 26.23 5.51
C GLY A 25 -9.13 25.80 5.02
N ALA A 26 -9.55 24.55 5.20
CA ALA A 26 -10.87 24.07 4.74
C ALA A 26 -12.01 24.44 5.70
N HIS A 27 -11.70 24.61 6.97
CA HIS A 27 -12.67 24.96 8.01
C HIS A 27 -12.37 26.36 8.52
N ASN A 28 -13.42 27.18 8.71
CA ASN A 28 -13.30 28.53 9.25
C ASN A 28 -12.90 28.53 10.76
N VAL A 29 -11.91 27.71 11.13
CA VAL A 29 -11.40 27.64 12.49
C VAL A 29 -10.29 28.68 12.63
N PRO A 30 -10.47 29.72 13.46
CA PRO A 30 -9.43 30.70 13.68
C PRO A 30 -8.19 30.05 14.29
N THR A 31 -7.03 30.25 13.70
CA THR A 31 -5.77 29.68 14.20
C THR A 31 -5.43 30.15 15.62
N SER A 32 -5.98 31.28 16.03
CA SER A 32 -5.83 31.83 17.39
C SER A 32 -6.48 31.02 18.51
N ILE A 33 -7.34 30.04 18.16
CA ILE A 33 -7.98 29.16 19.15
C ILE A 33 -6.98 28.16 19.76
N PHE A 34 -6.00 27.68 18.96
CA PHE A 34 -5.08 26.64 19.40
C PHE A 34 -4.18 27.09 20.57
N PRO A 35 -3.56 28.30 20.56
CA PRO A 35 -2.83 28.79 21.73
C PRO A 35 -3.71 28.95 22.98
N VAL A 36 -5.01 29.24 22.81
CA VAL A 36 -5.96 29.29 23.93
C VAL A 36 -6.17 27.88 24.52
N PHE A 37 -6.32 26.87 23.68
CA PHE A 37 -6.42 25.50 24.13
C PHE A 37 -5.15 25.02 24.84
N GLU A 38 -4.00 25.33 24.30
CA GLU A 38 -2.71 24.93 24.88
C GLU A 38 -2.41 25.63 26.22
N GLY A 39 -2.64 26.94 26.27
CA GLY A 39 -2.22 27.75 27.42
C GLY A 39 -3.27 27.91 28.51
N ARG A 40 -4.55 27.61 28.26
CA ARG A 40 -5.65 27.92 29.19
C ARG A 40 -6.65 26.80 29.43
N CYS A 41 -6.47 25.66 28.80
CA CYS A 41 -7.32 24.51 29.09
C CYS A 41 -7.14 24.12 30.57
N PRO A 42 -8.23 24.04 31.36
CA PRO A 42 -8.11 23.72 32.79
C PRO A 42 -7.78 22.25 33.06
N ARG A 43 -7.56 21.44 32.03
CA ARG A 43 -7.18 20.04 32.13
C ARG A 43 -6.08 19.69 31.12
N GLN A 44 -5.38 18.60 31.36
CA GLN A 44 -4.23 18.15 30.56
C GLN A 44 -4.59 17.93 29.08
N TRP A 45 -5.78 17.38 28.80
CA TRP A 45 -6.24 17.06 27.45
C TRP A 45 -7.57 17.74 27.18
N ILE A 46 -7.64 18.48 26.06
CA ILE A 46 -8.90 19.10 25.66
C ILE A 46 -9.94 18.05 25.24
N LEU A 47 -9.50 16.96 24.62
CA LEU A 47 -10.33 15.85 24.13
C LEU A 47 -9.82 14.51 24.70
N PRO A 48 -10.08 14.20 25.97
CA PRO A 48 -9.47 13.04 26.63
C PRO A 48 -9.91 11.69 26.03
N ASN A 49 -11.06 11.62 25.40
CA ASN A 49 -11.62 10.41 24.82
C ASN A 49 -11.41 10.29 23.30
N LEU A 50 -10.51 11.12 22.73
CA LEU A 50 -10.16 11.08 21.32
C LEU A 50 -9.44 9.78 20.99
N THR A 51 -10.01 8.99 20.07
CA THR A 51 -9.44 7.73 19.61
C THR A 51 -8.96 7.78 18.16
N HIS A 52 -9.51 8.66 17.33
CA HIS A 52 -9.16 8.78 15.92
C HIS A 52 -8.89 10.24 15.57
N LEU A 53 -7.71 10.51 14.99
CA LEU A 53 -7.31 11.82 14.51
C LEU A 53 -6.93 11.73 13.05
N THR A 54 -7.63 12.49 12.19
CA THR A 54 -7.22 12.78 10.81
C THR A 54 -6.80 14.23 10.75
N TRP A 55 -5.54 14.48 10.41
CA TRP A 55 -4.93 15.80 10.44
C TRP A 55 -4.25 16.09 9.10
N LYS A 56 -4.79 17.09 8.38
CA LYS A 56 -4.24 17.56 7.12
C LYS A 56 -3.74 18.98 7.30
N CYS A 57 -2.47 19.22 6.98
CA CYS A 57 -1.86 20.53 7.12
C CYS A 57 -0.82 20.78 6.05
N ASP A 58 -0.76 22.06 5.64
CA ASP A 58 0.18 22.56 4.62
C ASP A 58 1.27 23.45 5.22
N THR A 59 1.21 23.76 6.53
CA THR A 59 2.18 24.60 7.21
C THR A 59 2.81 23.90 8.42
N PRO A 60 4.10 24.19 8.74
CA PRO A 60 4.74 23.68 9.96
C PRO A 60 3.96 24.05 11.23
N ALA A 61 3.41 25.27 11.30
CA ALA A 61 2.57 25.68 12.41
C ALA A 61 1.26 24.88 12.50
N GLY A 62 0.70 24.47 11.35
CA GLY A 62 -0.44 23.57 11.29
C GLY A 62 -0.13 22.21 11.90
N LEU A 63 1.05 21.68 11.61
CA LEU A 63 1.50 20.41 12.20
C LEU A 63 1.68 20.52 13.73
N ASP A 64 2.31 21.60 14.21
CA ASP A 64 2.50 21.81 15.65
C ASP A 64 1.18 21.89 16.42
N ARG A 65 0.16 22.52 15.82
CA ARG A 65 -1.18 22.58 16.43
C ARG A 65 -1.80 21.19 16.64
N GLY A 66 -1.47 20.21 15.79
CA GLY A 66 -1.94 18.83 15.95
C GLY A 66 -1.47 18.17 17.25
N LYS A 67 -0.35 18.62 17.82
CA LYS A 67 0.25 18.04 19.04
C LYS A 67 -0.68 18.09 20.26
N ILE A 68 -1.59 19.07 20.33
CA ILE A 68 -2.53 19.20 21.46
C ILE A 68 -3.56 18.06 21.51
N PHE A 69 -3.76 17.35 20.39
CA PHE A 69 -4.71 16.24 20.28
C PHE A 69 -4.04 14.87 20.46
N LEU A 70 -2.72 14.80 20.62
CA LEU A 70 -1.99 13.57 20.87
C LEU A 70 -2.19 13.12 22.32
N THR A 71 -3.27 12.40 22.56
CA THR A 71 -3.65 11.89 23.89
C THR A 71 -3.23 10.43 24.05
N THR A 72 -3.14 9.96 25.28
CA THR A 72 -2.82 8.54 25.59
C THR A 72 -3.88 7.56 25.10
N GLY A 73 -5.12 8.03 24.86
CA GLY A 73 -6.23 7.23 24.33
C GLY A 73 -6.28 7.16 22.80
N LEU A 74 -5.38 7.86 22.09
CA LEU A 74 -5.38 7.88 20.63
C LEU A 74 -4.94 6.51 20.08
N GLN A 75 -5.79 5.92 19.25
CA GLN A 75 -5.57 4.61 18.62
C GLN A 75 -5.24 4.69 17.14
N SER A 76 -5.74 5.73 16.46
CA SER A 76 -5.57 5.90 15.02
C SER A 76 -5.18 7.32 14.69
N LEU A 77 -4.09 7.47 13.95
CA LEU A 77 -3.62 8.74 13.38
C LEU A 77 -3.51 8.61 11.87
N THR A 78 -4.18 9.54 11.15
CA THR A 78 -3.94 9.81 9.74
C THR A 78 -3.37 11.21 9.61
N LEU A 79 -2.14 11.33 9.13
CA LEU A 79 -1.43 12.58 8.92
C LEU A 79 -1.17 12.79 7.44
N GLU A 80 -1.69 13.89 6.89
CA GLU A 80 -1.42 14.33 5.51
C GLU A 80 -0.71 15.69 5.57
N ILE A 81 0.52 15.74 5.02
CA ILE A 81 1.35 16.96 5.03
C ILE A 81 1.78 17.32 3.61
N GLY A 82 1.59 18.60 3.22
CA GLY A 82 1.79 19.04 1.84
C GLY A 82 3.26 19.09 1.43
N HIS A 83 4.03 19.94 2.06
CA HIS A 83 5.42 20.20 1.68
C HIS A 83 6.41 19.81 2.77
N LYS A 84 7.70 20.11 2.56
CA LYS A 84 8.76 19.79 3.53
C LYS A 84 8.53 20.42 4.89
N PHE A 85 8.44 19.59 5.92
CA PHE A 85 8.26 20.00 7.30
C PHE A 85 9.51 19.65 8.11
N SER A 86 10.27 20.67 8.51
CA SER A 86 11.45 20.49 9.38
C SER A 86 11.08 20.01 10.79
N ASN A 87 9.83 20.23 11.22
CA ASN A 87 9.32 19.84 12.52
C ASN A 87 8.59 18.49 12.56
N LEU A 88 8.63 17.71 11.45
CA LEU A 88 7.99 16.39 11.43
C LEU A 88 8.64 15.42 12.42
N SER A 89 9.98 15.43 12.55
CA SER A 89 10.69 14.61 13.53
C SER A 89 10.23 14.92 14.96
N ASP A 90 10.12 16.22 15.31
CA ASP A 90 9.64 16.65 16.63
C ASP A 90 8.19 16.23 16.88
N PHE A 91 7.33 16.32 15.86
CA PHE A 91 5.94 15.86 15.96
C PHE A 91 5.88 14.36 16.24
N LEU A 92 6.64 13.56 15.48
CA LEU A 92 6.70 12.10 15.65
C LEU A 92 7.31 11.70 17.00
N ALA A 93 8.28 12.44 17.50
CA ALA A 93 8.85 12.22 18.84
C ALA A 93 7.80 12.44 19.94
N VAL A 94 7.00 13.51 19.83
CA VAL A 94 5.88 13.76 20.76
C VAL A 94 4.82 12.66 20.63
N LEU A 95 4.47 12.27 19.41
CA LEU A 95 3.56 11.16 19.14
C LEU A 95 4.02 9.88 19.82
N SER A 96 5.27 9.50 19.60
CA SER A 96 5.88 8.25 20.11
C SER A 96 5.87 8.19 21.64
N THR A 97 6.04 9.33 22.31
CA THR A 97 6.06 9.38 23.78
C THR A 97 4.68 9.41 24.42
N ARG A 98 3.67 9.94 23.71
CA ARG A 98 2.34 10.18 24.28
C ARG A 98 1.30 9.12 23.91
N THR A 99 1.49 8.41 22.80
CA THR A 99 0.46 7.53 22.23
C THR A 99 0.95 6.08 22.08
N ARG A 100 -0.01 5.16 21.99
CA ARG A 100 0.19 3.79 21.53
C ARG A 100 -0.85 3.51 20.45
N LEU A 101 -0.43 3.61 19.19
CA LEU A 101 -1.34 3.53 18.05
C LEU A 101 -1.53 2.08 17.60
N ASN A 102 -2.74 1.77 17.15
CA ASN A 102 -3.07 0.55 16.41
C ASN A 102 -3.01 0.81 14.89
N SER A 103 -3.25 2.06 14.48
CA SER A 103 -3.25 2.46 13.07
C SER A 103 -2.51 3.77 12.87
N PHE A 104 -1.54 3.76 11.97
CA PHE A 104 -0.76 4.92 11.58
C PHE A 104 -0.75 5.08 10.06
N SER A 105 -1.14 6.26 9.59
CA SER A 105 -1.07 6.64 8.18
C SER A 105 -0.37 7.98 8.03
N LEU A 106 0.67 8.00 7.23
CA LEU A 106 1.42 9.21 6.87
C LEU A 106 1.45 9.37 5.35
N ALA A 107 0.93 10.47 4.87
CA ALA A 107 1.11 10.93 3.49
C ALA A 107 1.90 12.24 3.51
N SER A 108 3.06 12.27 2.85
CA SER A 108 3.96 13.42 2.80
C SER A 108 4.54 13.60 1.41
N LEU A 109 4.55 14.84 0.92
CA LEU A 109 5.29 15.20 -0.29
C LEU A 109 6.81 15.37 -0.04
N GLY A 110 7.22 15.51 1.22
CA GLY A 110 8.62 15.55 1.63
C GLY A 110 9.15 14.20 2.07
N PRO A 111 10.49 14.01 2.08
CA PRO A 111 11.08 12.77 2.54
C PRO A 111 10.80 12.51 4.02
N LEU A 112 10.82 11.24 4.41
CA LEU A 112 10.78 10.84 5.81
C LEU A 112 12.00 11.39 6.55
N PRO A 113 11.86 11.76 7.84
CA PRO A 113 13.02 12.09 8.69
C PRO A 113 13.97 10.89 8.81
N GLU A 114 15.28 11.15 8.86
CA GLU A 114 16.30 10.09 8.99
C GLU A 114 16.13 9.23 10.25
N ASP A 115 15.54 9.79 11.30
CA ASP A 115 15.26 9.12 12.56
C ASP A 115 13.87 8.51 12.67
N PHE A 116 13.09 8.51 11.58
CA PHE A 116 11.70 8.02 11.53
C PHE A 116 11.55 6.64 12.19
N SER A 117 12.31 5.66 11.73
CA SER A 117 12.22 4.27 12.22
C SER A 117 12.58 4.17 13.71
N ARG A 118 13.60 4.91 14.15
CA ARG A 118 14.00 4.96 15.55
C ARG A 118 12.90 5.55 16.44
N VAL A 119 12.27 6.62 15.98
CA VAL A 119 11.19 7.29 16.73
C VAL A 119 9.95 6.40 16.77
N MET A 120 9.60 5.77 15.66
CA MET A 120 8.42 4.91 15.56
C MET A 120 8.59 3.52 16.17
N ALA A 121 9.80 3.12 16.56
CA ALA A 121 10.07 1.81 17.19
C ALA A 121 9.29 1.58 18.50
N HIS A 122 8.81 2.65 19.15
CA HIS A 122 8.00 2.55 20.37
C HIS A 122 6.51 2.28 20.10
N GLN A 123 6.08 2.25 18.82
CA GLN A 123 4.71 1.99 18.41
C GLN A 123 4.52 0.49 18.11
N ASP A 124 4.68 -0.35 19.11
CA ASP A 124 4.69 -1.82 19.02
C ASP A 124 3.30 -2.46 18.84
N LEU A 125 2.22 -1.70 19.05
CA LEU A 125 0.83 -2.17 18.89
C LEU A 125 0.25 -1.92 17.50
N LEU A 126 1.06 -1.47 16.53
CA LEU A 126 0.59 -1.15 15.20
C LEU A 126 0.12 -2.39 14.43
N GLU A 127 -1.16 -2.41 14.11
CA GLU A 127 -1.80 -3.40 13.23
C GLU A 127 -1.87 -2.91 11.77
N LYS A 128 -1.94 -1.59 11.58
CA LYS A 128 -2.08 -0.96 10.26
C LYS A 128 -1.07 0.16 10.08
N VAL A 129 -0.29 0.05 9.04
CA VAL A 129 0.71 1.05 8.64
C VAL A 129 0.49 1.45 7.20
N SER A 130 0.43 2.75 6.94
CA SER A 130 0.37 3.34 5.61
C SER A 130 1.42 4.43 5.50
N ILE A 131 2.36 4.31 4.57
CA ILE A 131 3.40 5.30 4.32
C ILE A 131 3.41 5.65 2.84
N VAL A 132 3.10 6.89 2.55
CA VAL A 132 3.10 7.50 1.22
C VAL A 132 4.05 8.68 1.27
N ALA A 133 5.34 8.43 1.13
CA ALA A 133 6.36 9.46 1.22
C ALA A 133 7.65 9.04 0.52
N PRO A 134 8.44 9.99 -0.02
CA PRO A 134 9.80 9.71 -0.45
C PRO A 134 10.64 9.15 0.71
N GLY A 135 11.41 8.09 0.45
CA GLY A 135 12.19 7.39 1.49
C GLY A 135 11.40 6.31 2.27
N ALA A 136 10.14 6.04 1.91
CA ALA A 136 9.37 4.95 2.52
C ALA A 136 10.00 3.56 2.28
N LEU A 137 10.83 3.40 1.25
CA LEU A 137 11.56 2.17 0.92
C LEU A 137 13.02 2.18 1.41
N ASP A 138 13.32 2.89 2.48
CA ASP A 138 14.62 2.81 3.13
C ASP A 138 14.75 1.50 3.94
N ALA A 139 15.95 0.93 4.00
CA ALA A 139 16.24 -0.31 4.74
C ALA A 139 15.81 -0.25 6.22
N LYS A 140 16.00 0.89 6.87
CA LYS A 140 15.59 1.10 8.26
C LYS A 140 14.07 1.07 8.43
N VAL A 141 13.32 1.59 7.42
CA VAL A 141 11.87 1.53 7.42
C VAL A 141 11.42 0.07 7.22
N GLY A 142 12.06 -0.65 6.29
CA GLY A 142 11.81 -2.07 6.07
C GLY A 142 12.01 -2.90 7.34
N LYS A 143 13.14 -2.71 8.00
CA LYS A 143 13.44 -3.35 9.27
C LYS A 143 12.38 -3.05 10.34
N TRP A 144 12.08 -1.77 10.55
CA TRP A 144 11.05 -1.37 11.51
C TRP A 144 9.70 -2.03 11.22
N VAL A 145 9.24 -2.01 9.96
CA VAL A 145 7.98 -2.65 9.55
C VAL A 145 8.00 -4.15 9.83
N SER A 146 9.13 -4.82 9.59
CA SER A 146 9.28 -6.26 9.80
C SER A 146 9.29 -6.67 11.27
N GLU A 147 9.68 -5.77 12.16
CA GLU A 147 9.74 -5.97 13.60
C GLU A 147 8.39 -5.75 14.30
N LEU A 148 7.38 -5.19 13.59
CA LEU A 148 6.04 -4.98 14.16
C LEU A 148 5.30 -6.32 14.36
N PRO A 149 5.04 -6.73 15.62
CA PRO A 149 4.53 -8.08 15.91
C PRO A 149 3.08 -8.29 15.47
N GLU A 150 2.28 -7.23 15.49
CA GLU A 150 0.83 -7.29 15.23
C GLU A 150 0.45 -6.74 13.84
N LEU A 151 1.43 -6.44 12.98
CA LEU A 151 1.17 -5.83 11.68
C LEU A 151 0.35 -6.75 10.78
N ARG A 152 -0.87 -6.31 10.42
CA ARG A 152 -1.82 -7.03 9.57
C ARG A 152 -2.08 -6.33 8.24
N SER A 153 -1.89 -5.02 8.18
CA SER A 153 -2.15 -4.23 6.98
C SER A 153 -0.99 -3.27 6.72
N LEU A 154 -0.41 -3.37 5.52
CA LEU A 154 0.67 -2.51 5.06
C LEU A 154 0.25 -1.83 3.75
N ARG A 155 0.40 -0.51 3.69
CA ARG A 155 0.27 0.27 2.47
C ARG A 155 1.55 1.06 2.21
N LEU A 156 2.13 0.87 1.04
CA LEU A 156 3.34 1.56 0.58
C LEU A 156 3.11 2.18 -0.80
N ASP A 157 3.72 3.33 -1.00
CA ASP A 157 3.79 3.99 -2.29
C ASP A 157 5.19 3.79 -2.89
N LEU A 158 5.22 3.08 -4.02
CA LEU A 158 6.43 2.77 -4.80
C LEU A 158 6.59 3.72 -5.99
N THR A 159 5.80 4.80 -6.06
CA THR A 159 5.83 5.80 -7.13
C THR A 159 7.23 6.39 -7.28
N ASN A 160 7.74 6.41 -8.50
CA ASN A 160 9.08 6.90 -8.82
C ASN A 160 10.22 6.18 -8.05
N GLN A 161 9.99 4.97 -7.56
CA GLN A 161 11.02 4.17 -6.91
C GLN A 161 11.73 3.27 -7.93
N SER A 162 13.05 3.09 -7.72
CA SER A 162 13.85 2.15 -8.50
C SER A 162 13.77 0.74 -7.91
N MET A 163 14.11 -0.27 -8.72
CA MET A 163 14.24 -1.65 -8.25
C MET A 163 15.24 -1.76 -7.08
N SER A 164 16.34 -1.00 -7.13
CA SER A 164 17.35 -0.98 -6.06
C SER A 164 16.79 -0.46 -4.72
N ASN A 165 15.84 0.49 -4.76
CA ASN A 165 15.20 0.96 -3.54
C ASN A 165 14.28 -0.11 -2.94
N VAL A 166 13.60 -0.89 -3.78
CA VAL A 166 12.80 -2.03 -3.33
C VAL A 166 13.67 -3.10 -2.69
N GLU A 167 14.80 -3.43 -3.32
CA GLU A 167 15.77 -4.37 -2.76
C GLU A 167 16.32 -3.87 -1.42
N ALA A 168 16.71 -2.59 -1.35
CA ALA A 168 17.19 -1.96 -0.12
C ALA A 168 16.19 -2.05 1.05
N PHE A 169 14.88 -1.94 0.78
CA PHE A 169 13.85 -2.09 1.83
C PHE A 169 13.94 -3.45 2.54
N PHE A 170 14.38 -4.50 1.83
CA PHE A 170 14.49 -5.85 2.36
C PHE A 170 15.88 -6.21 2.89
N ASP A 171 16.93 -5.40 2.61
CA ASP A 171 18.33 -5.72 2.95
C ASP A 171 18.55 -5.99 4.43
N GLU A 172 17.97 -5.17 5.33
CA GLU A 172 18.12 -5.35 6.77
C GLU A 172 17.13 -6.37 7.36
N ILE A 173 16.16 -6.84 6.56
CA ILE A 173 15.16 -7.82 7.00
C ILE A 173 15.68 -9.25 6.89
N SER A 174 16.54 -9.51 5.90
CA SER A 174 17.09 -10.84 5.63
C SER A 174 18.30 -11.10 6.50
N PRO A 175 18.21 -11.90 7.56
CA PRO A 175 19.40 -12.33 8.29
C PRO A 175 20.18 -13.31 7.42
N GLY A 176 21.08 -12.83 6.58
CA GLY A 176 21.96 -13.71 5.85
C GLY A 176 22.42 -13.30 4.45
N SER A 177 21.97 -12.19 3.89
CA SER A 177 22.57 -11.66 2.65
C SER A 177 23.90 -10.92 2.89
N GLY A 178 24.50 -11.09 4.04
CA GLY A 178 25.89 -10.74 4.25
C GLY A 178 26.82 -11.62 3.42
N TRP A 179 26.68 -11.55 2.11
CA TRP A 179 27.76 -11.84 1.20
C TRP A 179 28.76 -10.66 1.28
N SER A 180 29.34 -10.47 2.46
CA SER A 180 30.68 -9.94 2.52
C SER A 180 31.51 -10.91 1.70
N THR A 181 31.80 -10.53 0.46
CA THR A 181 32.92 -11.14 -0.27
C THR A 181 34.06 -11.18 0.71
N PRO A 182 34.55 -12.40 1.10
CA PRO A 182 35.76 -12.45 1.91
C PRO A 182 36.82 -11.71 1.12
N ASP A 183 37.49 -10.74 1.76
CA ASP A 183 38.64 -10.08 1.25
C ASP A 183 39.51 -11.10 0.51
N SER A 184 39.50 -11.06 -0.81
CA SER A 184 40.39 -11.87 -1.65
C SER A 184 41.78 -11.27 -1.63
N GLU A 185 42.40 -11.35 -0.46
CA GLU A 185 43.86 -11.38 -0.41
C GLU A 185 44.32 -12.84 -0.40
N ARG A 186 44.93 -13.21 -1.52
CA ARG A 186 45.71 -14.42 -1.77
C ARG A 186 44.97 -15.69 -2.15
N SER A 187 44.74 -15.87 -3.44
CA SER A 187 45.27 -17.07 -4.10
C SER A 187 45.34 -16.87 -5.63
N ARG A 188 46.53 -16.73 -6.16
CA ARG A 188 46.84 -17.03 -7.55
C ARG A 188 46.73 -18.54 -7.70
N ASP A 189 45.67 -18.99 -8.33
CA ASP A 189 45.73 -20.26 -9.04
C ASP A 189 44.77 -20.24 -10.22
N SER A 190 45.36 -20.54 -11.39
CA SER A 190 44.71 -20.56 -12.68
C SER A 190 43.90 -21.86 -12.82
N GLY A 191 42.61 -21.77 -12.74
CA GLY A 191 41.67 -22.89 -12.97
C GLY A 191 40.59 -22.51 -13.94
N VAL A 192 40.53 -23.21 -15.05
CA VAL A 192 39.56 -23.15 -16.14
C VAL A 192 38.15 -23.18 -15.62
N PHE A 193 37.40 -22.08 -15.80
CA PHE A 193 35.96 -22.05 -15.56
C PHE A 193 35.25 -22.62 -16.79
N SER A 194 34.73 -23.84 -16.66
CA SER A 194 33.73 -24.38 -17.57
C SER A 194 32.40 -23.62 -17.37
N GLU A 195 31.76 -23.26 -18.47
CA GLU A 195 30.38 -22.73 -18.52
C GLU A 195 29.43 -23.70 -17.84
N LEU A 196 29.24 -23.54 -16.53
CA LEU A 196 28.20 -24.22 -15.78
C LEU A 196 27.15 -23.20 -15.35
N ASP A 197 26.07 -23.24 -16.10
CA ASP A 197 24.69 -22.97 -15.73
C ASP A 197 24.43 -21.90 -14.66
N PHE A 198 24.41 -20.64 -15.10
CA PHE A 198 23.88 -19.52 -14.31
C PHE A 198 22.38 -19.62 -14.00
N THR A 199 21.70 -20.63 -14.49
CA THR A 199 20.26 -20.85 -14.27
C THR A 199 19.94 -21.51 -12.92
N GLU A 200 20.86 -22.23 -12.28
CA GLU A 200 20.60 -22.85 -10.98
C GLU A 200 20.91 -21.96 -9.77
N VAL A 201 21.74 -20.93 -9.90
CA VAL A 201 22.07 -20.03 -8.78
C VAL A 201 20.91 -19.08 -8.43
N LYS A 202 20.00 -18.85 -9.38
CA LYS A 202 18.78 -18.04 -9.13
C LYS A 202 17.68 -18.76 -8.35
N LYS A 203 17.78 -20.08 -8.14
CA LYS A 203 16.75 -20.86 -7.43
C LYS A 203 16.98 -21.02 -5.92
N THR A 204 18.09 -20.56 -5.38
CA THR A 204 18.42 -20.77 -3.96
C THR A 204 18.26 -19.55 -3.07
N THR A 205 17.86 -18.41 -3.61
CA THR A 205 17.47 -17.22 -2.82
C THR A 205 15.97 -17.09 -2.60
N ALA A 206 15.22 -18.19 -2.78
CA ALA A 206 13.84 -18.23 -2.35
C ALA A 206 13.81 -18.26 -0.81
N PHE A 207 13.39 -17.18 -0.21
CA PHE A 207 13.08 -17.07 1.19
C PHE A 207 12.33 -18.32 1.69
N GLY A 208 12.98 -19.12 2.51
CA GLY A 208 12.28 -20.00 3.44
C GLY A 208 11.84 -21.37 2.99
N ARG A 209 12.48 -22.02 2.03
CA ARG A 209 12.33 -23.48 1.81
C ARG A 209 13.55 -24.27 2.29
N SER A 210 13.86 -24.18 3.56
CA SER A 210 14.72 -25.16 4.25
C SER A 210 13.94 -25.71 5.44
N GLY A 211 13.68 -27.00 5.41
CA GLY A 211 12.93 -27.69 6.44
C GLY A 211 13.60 -27.57 7.82
N GLY A 212 12.79 -27.43 8.85
CA GLY A 212 13.18 -27.42 10.23
C GLY A 212 13.20 -26.05 10.87
N ASP A 213 12.22 -25.78 11.71
CA ASP A 213 12.01 -24.59 12.54
C ASP A 213 11.76 -23.30 11.77
N ALA A 214 10.49 -22.94 11.71
CA ALA A 214 9.96 -21.77 11.04
C ALA A 214 10.68 -20.49 11.46
N LYS A 215 11.69 -20.06 10.71
CA LYS A 215 12.05 -18.64 10.65
C LYS A 215 10.81 -17.94 10.10
N ARG A 216 10.04 -17.34 11.01
CA ARG A 216 8.91 -16.48 10.64
C ARG A 216 9.45 -15.44 9.66
N GLY A 217 9.04 -15.52 8.41
CA GLY A 217 9.42 -14.54 7.39
C GLY A 217 9.03 -13.13 7.83
N ALA A 218 9.63 -12.14 7.21
CA ALA A 218 9.26 -10.74 7.44
C ALA A 218 7.75 -10.57 7.34
N CYS A 219 7.15 -9.86 8.29
CA CYS A 219 5.71 -9.57 8.29
C CYS A 219 4.81 -10.83 8.30
N SER A 220 5.13 -11.84 9.11
CA SER A 220 4.40 -13.12 9.15
C SER A 220 2.89 -13.01 9.42
N GLN A 221 2.44 -11.91 10.05
CA GLN A 221 1.04 -11.65 10.35
C GLN A 221 0.34 -10.80 9.28
N LEU A 222 1.06 -10.36 8.24
CA LEU A 222 0.50 -9.52 7.20
C LEU A 222 -0.62 -10.24 6.45
N ARG A 223 -1.78 -9.60 6.38
CA ARG A 223 -2.98 -10.12 5.71
C ARG A 223 -3.44 -9.22 4.57
N GLN A 224 -3.14 -7.95 4.65
CA GLN A 224 -3.57 -6.95 3.68
C GLN A 224 -2.33 -6.18 3.20
N LEU A 225 -2.14 -6.15 1.90
CA LEU A 225 -1.07 -5.40 1.25
C LEU A 225 -1.66 -4.50 0.18
N HIS A 226 -1.31 -3.22 0.25
CA HIS A 226 -1.65 -2.23 -0.76
C HIS A 226 -0.37 -1.58 -1.29
N LEU A 227 -0.13 -1.71 -2.57
CA LEU A 227 1.02 -1.13 -3.26
C LEU A 227 0.57 -0.19 -4.38
N THR A 228 1.19 0.98 -4.45
CA THR A 228 1.02 1.92 -5.56
C THR A 228 2.33 2.04 -6.29
N GLY A 229 2.36 1.95 -7.64
CA GLY A 229 3.60 2.12 -8.41
C GLY A 229 3.53 1.50 -9.79
N GLN A 230 4.68 1.41 -10.45
CA GLN A 230 4.82 0.73 -11.74
C GLN A 230 4.77 -0.79 -11.56
N ALA A 231 4.24 -1.50 -12.55
CA ALA A 231 4.06 -2.96 -12.48
C ALA A 231 5.37 -3.71 -12.17
N GLY A 232 6.48 -3.35 -12.82
CA GLY A 232 7.78 -3.97 -12.59
C GLY A 232 8.31 -3.77 -11.15
N THR A 233 8.11 -2.59 -10.57
CA THR A 233 8.51 -2.28 -9.19
C THR A 233 7.67 -3.07 -8.18
N ILE A 234 6.35 -3.20 -8.47
CA ILE A 234 5.43 -4.03 -7.67
C ILE A 234 5.85 -5.50 -7.72
N VAL A 235 6.20 -6.02 -8.91
CA VAL A 235 6.71 -7.40 -9.10
C VAL A 235 7.97 -7.63 -8.26
N ALA A 236 8.93 -6.69 -8.28
CA ALA A 236 10.13 -6.79 -7.47
C ALA A 236 9.81 -6.86 -5.97
N PHE A 237 8.87 -6.05 -5.50
CA PHE A 237 8.43 -6.07 -4.09
C PHE A 237 7.77 -7.40 -3.71
N LEU A 238 6.85 -7.89 -4.54
CA LEU A 238 6.11 -9.14 -4.28
C LEU A 238 7.03 -10.36 -4.24
N LYS A 239 8.08 -10.40 -5.06
CA LYS A 239 9.10 -11.47 -5.07
C LYS A 239 9.89 -11.58 -3.76
N GLN A 240 10.01 -10.48 -3.02
CA GLN A 240 10.71 -10.43 -1.72
C GLN A 240 9.80 -10.68 -0.53
N LEU A 241 8.48 -10.70 -0.75
CA LEU A 241 7.51 -10.81 0.31
C LEU A 241 7.34 -12.28 0.73
N ALA A 242 7.68 -12.59 1.97
CA ALA A 242 7.38 -13.89 2.58
C ALA A 242 6.13 -13.76 3.45
N GLY A 243 4.96 -14.13 2.94
CA GLY A 243 3.77 -13.98 3.77
C GLY A 243 2.50 -14.59 3.18
N HIS A 244 1.50 -14.74 4.04
CA HIS A 244 0.17 -15.22 3.68
C HIS A 244 -0.80 -14.04 3.50
N VAL A 245 -0.61 -13.26 2.44
CA VAL A 245 -1.49 -12.14 2.10
C VAL A 245 -2.85 -12.68 1.67
N HIS A 246 -3.91 -12.17 2.29
CA HIS A 246 -5.30 -12.50 1.94
C HIS A 246 -5.93 -11.47 1.02
N THR A 247 -5.54 -10.21 1.15
CA THR A 247 -6.05 -9.10 0.36
C THR A 247 -4.88 -8.36 -0.26
N LEU A 248 -4.82 -8.35 -1.58
CA LEU A 248 -3.84 -7.60 -2.37
C LEU A 248 -4.57 -6.53 -3.17
N GLU A 249 -4.18 -5.28 -2.96
CA GLU A 249 -4.63 -4.14 -3.74
C GLU A 249 -3.44 -3.47 -4.40
N LEU A 250 -3.46 -3.40 -5.73
CA LEU A 250 -2.41 -2.83 -6.55
C LEU A 250 -2.96 -1.62 -7.29
N ALA A 251 -2.36 -0.46 -7.09
CA ALA A 251 -2.65 0.76 -7.84
C ALA A 251 -1.51 1.00 -8.82
N ILE A 252 -1.73 0.68 -10.11
CA ILE A 252 -0.71 0.75 -11.15
C ILE A 252 -0.71 2.15 -11.76
N GLU A 253 0.46 2.79 -11.83
CA GLU A 253 0.61 4.15 -12.33
C GLU A 253 0.46 4.23 -13.84
N ASP A 254 1.19 3.38 -14.55
CA ASP A 254 1.19 3.32 -16.00
C ASP A 254 0.57 2.00 -16.46
N PRO A 255 -0.13 2.00 -17.61
CA PRO A 255 -0.61 0.75 -18.18
C PRO A 255 0.56 -0.22 -18.37
N PRO A 256 0.52 -1.44 -17.79
CA PRO A 256 1.63 -2.37 -17.86
C PRO A 256 1.84 -2.82 -19.32
N GLU A 257 3.09 -2.98 -19.72
CA GLU A 257 3.42 -3.68 -20.95
C GLU A 257 3.07 -5.18 -20.80
N GLU A 258 2.98 -5.90 -21.92
CA GLU A 258 2.55 -7.30 -21.89
C GLU A 258 3.48 -8.17 -21.02
N HIS A 259 4.79 -7.95 -21.09
CA HIS A 259 5.75 -8.71 -20.27
C HIS A 259 5.63 -8.37 -18.77
N ASP A 260 5.45 -7.09 -18.42
CA ASP A 260 5.23 -6.67 -17.02
C ASP A 260 3.94 -7.27 -16.46
N TRP A 261 2.89 -7.33 -17.30
CA TRP A 261 1.63 -7.97 -16.93
C TRP A 261 1.79 -9.46 -16.71
N GLN A 262 2.51 -10.13 -17.60
CA GLN A 262 2.81 -11.55 -17.48
C GLN A 262 3.58 -11.84 -16.19
N ASP A 263 4.63 -11.06 -15.91
CA ASP A 263 5.45 -11.20 -14.70
C ASP A 263 4.62 -10.93 -13.44
N LEU A 264 3.74 -9.94 -13.47
CA LEU A 264 2.87 -9.61 -12.34
C LEU A 264 1.90 -10.76 -12.04
N CYS A 265 1.24 -11.30 -13.08
CA CYS A 265 0.32 -12.43 -12.92
C CYS A 265 1.06 -13.67 -12.40
N ALA A 266 2.26 -13.96 -12.94
CA ALA A 266 3.07 -15.10 -12.53
C ALA A 266 3.44 -15.01 -11.05
N VAL A 267 3.98 -13.86 -10.61
CA VAL A 267 4.37 -13.66 -9.20
C VAL A 267 3.18 -13.76 -8.25
N ILE A 268 2.03 -13.18 -8.60
CA ILE A 268 0.81 -13.31 -7.78
C ILE A 268 0.42 -14.78 -7.63
N CYS A 269 0.48 -15.55 -8.71
CA CYS A 269 0.12 -16.97 -8.68
C CYS A 269 1.16 -17.83 -7.95
N GLU A 270 2.45 -17.53 -8.10
CA GLU A 270 3.54 -18.29 -7.47
C GLU A 270 3.59 -18.07 -5.97
N GLU A 271 3.53 -16.81 -5.53
CA GLU A 271 3.77 -16.44 -4.13
C GLU A 271 2.49 -16.44 -3.28
N LEU A 272 1.33 -16.11 -3.87
CA LEU A 272 0.12 -15.82 -3.11
C LEU A 272 -1.06 -16.76 -3.36
N SER A 273 -0.98 -17.68 -4.33
CA SER A 273 -2.12 -18.56 -4.72
C SER A 273 -2.76 -19.32 -3.56
N GLY A 274 -1.95 -19.75 -2.59
CA GLY A 274 -2.42 -20.53 -1.45
C GLY A 274 -3.18 -19.72 -0.38
N SER A 275 -3.05 -18.37 -0.38
CA SER A 275 -3.60 -17.51 0.66
C SER A 275 -4.54 -16.43 0.18
N LEU A 276 -4.44 -16.00 -1.08
CA LEU A 276 -5.13 -14.84 -1.63
C LEU A 276 -6.64 -15.09 -1.73
N ARG A 277 -7.43 -14.18 -1.15
CA ARG A 277 -8.90 -14.18 -1.18
C ARG A 277 -9.49 -13.01 -1.94
N SER A 278 -8.77 -11.88 -1.97
CA SER A 278 -9.21 -10.67 -2.65
C SER A 278 -8.04 -10.08 -3.43
N LEU A 279 -8.21 -9.88 -4.72
CA LEU A 279 -7.26 -9.24 -5.62
C LEU A 279 -7.95 -8.06 -6.29
N ARG A 280 -7.37 -6.87 -6.13
CA ARG A 280 -7.80 -5.64 -6.80
C ARG A 280 -6.61 -5.03 -7.54
N ILE A 281 -6.77 -4.80 -8.82
CA ILE A 281 -5.77 -4.15 -9.68
C ILE A 281 -6.43 -2.93 -10.29
N LEU A 282 -6.00 -1.76 -9.85
CA LEU A 282 -6.61 -0.48 -10.14
C LEU A 282 -5.61 0.45 -10.81
N SER A 283 -6.10 1.48 -11.50
CA SER A 283 -5.24 2.59 -11.91
C SER A 283 -4.95 3.51 -10.73
N ALA A 284 -3.69 3.91 -10.57
CA ALA A 284 -3.29 4.89 -9.56
C ALA A 284 -3.81 6.30 -9.89
N VAL A 285 -4.00 6.61 -11.19
CA VAL A 285 -4.52 7.90 -11.64
C VAL A 285 -6.03 7.80 -11.85
N PRO A 286 -6.83 8.63 -11.17
CA PRO A 286 -8.27 8.63 -11.39
C PRO A 286 -8.60 8.93 -12.84
N PHE A 287 -9.50 8.16 -13.47
CA PHE A 287 -9.93 8.32 -14.87
C PHE A 287 -10.35 9.75 -15.25
N LYS A 288 -10.85 10.52 -14.27
CA LYS A 288 -11.26 11.92 -14.49
C LYS A 288 -10.10 12.90 -14.72
N GLN A 289 -8.88 12.53 -14.33
CA GLN A 289 -7.69 13.36 -14.46
C GLN A 289 -6.84 12.98 -15.67
N MET A 290 -7.12 11.86 -16.32
CA MET A 290 -6.53 11.54 -17.62
C MET A 290 -7.18 12.42 -18.70
N GLU A 291 -6.73 13.65 -18.80
CA GLU A 291 -6.87 14.37 -20.08
C GLU A 291 -6.02 13.60 -21.08
N LEU A 292 -6.69 12.84 -21.95
CA LEU A 292 -6.05 12.23 -23.11
C LEU A 292 -5.21 13.31 -23.79
N PRO A 293 -3.89 13.13 -23.95
CA PRO A 293 -3.09 14.09 -24.71
C PRO A 293 -3.68 14.16 -26.11
N ARG A 294 -4.27 15.30 -26.44
CA ARG A 294 -4.80 15.61 -27.77
C ARG A 294 -3.70 15.82 -28.81
N SER A 295 -2.68 14.98 -28.79
CA SER A 295 -1.66 14.97 -29.81
C SER A 295 -2.15 14.14 -30.99
N PRO A 296 -2.48 14.77 -32.14
CA PRO A 296 -3.12 14.10 -33.28
C PRO A 296 -2.19 13.17 -34.07
N GLY A 297 -1.10 12.66 -33.48
CA GLY A 297 -0.08 11.91 -34.22
C GLY A 297 0.35 10.57 -33.66
N ARG A 298 -0.13 10.14 -32.48
CA ARG A 298 0.22 8.85 -31.88
C ARG A 298 -0.97 8.13 -31.27
N PHE A 299 -2.08 8.09 -31.96
CA PHE A 299 -3.09 7.09 -31.67
C PHE A 299 -2.62 5.76 -32.27
N GLN A 300 -1.81 5.02 -31.51
CA GLN A 300 -1.89 3.58 -31.64
C GLN A 300 -3.33 3.23 -31.28
N ASP A 301 -3.96 2.48 -32.17
CA ASP A 301 -5.34 2.04 -32.06
C ASP A 301 -5.56 1.50 -30.61
N PRO A 302 -6.44 2.10 -29.79
CA PRO A 302 -6.67 1.64 -28.41
C PRO A 302 -7.17 0.20 -28.34
N THR A 303 -7.45 -0.41 -29.51
CA THR A 303 -7.88 -1.80 -29.63
C THR A 303 -6.74 -2.81 -29.48
N THR A 304 -5.47 -2.39 -29.35
CA THR A 304 -4.34 -3.32 -29.47
C THR A 304 -3.67 -3.71 -28.14
N ARG A 305 -3.96 -3.06 -27.02
CA ARG A 305 -3.42 -3.52 -25.72
C ARG A 305 -4.40 -4.47 -25.04
N ARG A 306 -4.19 -5.74 -25.30
CA ARG A 306 -4.90 -6.81 -24.60
C ARG A 306 -4.04 -7.25 -23.41
N LEU A 307 -4.62 -7.24 -22.21
CA LEU A 307 -4.01 -7.84 -21.01
C LEU A 307 -4.64 -9.22 -20.78
N PRO A 308 -4.02 -10.31 -21.27
CA PRO A 308 -4.62 -11.64 -21.20
C PRO A 308 -4.79 -12.09 -19.76
N LEU A 309 -5.98 -12.56 -19.40
CA LEU A 309 -6.22 -13.19 -18.10
C LEU A 309 -5.67 -14.61 -18.03
N SER A 310 -5.27 -15.18 -19.18
CA SER A 310 -4.64 -16.49 -19.28
C SER A 310 -3.28 -16.59 -18.60
N TYR A 311 -2.64 -15.47 -18.26
CA TYR A 311 -1.41 -15.46 -17.47
C TYR A 311 -1.64 -15.78 -15.99
N PHE A 312 -2.85 -15.64 -15.47
CA PHE A 312 -3.19 -16.20 -14.17
C PHE A 312 -3.32 -17.72 -14.29
N THR A 313 -2.64 -18.47 -13.44
CA THR A 313 -2.61 -19.94 -13.51
C THR A 313 -3.61 -20.58 -12.55
N SER A 314 -3.49 -20.35 -11.25
CA SER A 314 -4.39 -20.94 -10.25
C SER A 314 -4.51 -20.05 -9.02
N LEU A 315 -5.73 -19.68 -8.68
CA LEU A 315 -6.07 -18.87 -7.51
C LEU A 315 -7.28 -19.51 -6.79
N PRO A 316 -7.12 -20.69 -6.19
CA PRO A 316 -8.25 -21.53 -5.76
C PRO A 316 -9.07 -20.94 -4.61
N ARG A 317 -8.52 -19.99 -3.87
CA ARG A 317 -9.17 -19.33 -2.72
C ARG A 317 -9.67 -17.94 -3.02
N LEU A 318 -9.49 -17.46 -4.26
CA LEU A 318 -9.88 -16.09 -4.63
C LEU A 318 -11.41 -15.99 -4.67
N ALA A 319 -11.95 -15.17 -3.76
CA ALA A 319 -13.38 -14.88 -3.67
C ALA A 319 -13.74 -13.54 -4.36
N MET A 320 -12.83 -12.58 -4.38
CA MET A 320 -13.04 -11.28 -5.02
C MET A 320 -11.91 -10.98 -6.00
N PHE A 321 -12.29 -10.68 -7.25
CA PHE A 321 -11.37 -10.23 -8.29
C PHE A 321 -11.88 -8.95 -8.95
N GLU A 322 -11.07 -7.91 -8.93
CA GLU A 322 -11.38 -6.62 -9.53
C GLU A 322 -10.19 -6.12 -10.34
N ILE A 323 -10.43 -5.82 -11.63
CA ILE A 323 -9.48 -5.10 -12.48
C ILE A 323 -10.19 -3.84 -12.96
N ASP A 324 -9.61 -2.67 -12.73
CA ASP A 324 -10.11 -1.39 -13.22
C ASP A 324 -8.94 -0.53 -13.71
N LEU A 325 -8.51 -0.79 -14.93
CA LEU A 325 -7.44 -0.09 -15.63
C LEU A 325 -8.02 0.83 -16.71
N PRO A 326 -7.40 2.01 -16.97
CA PRO A 326 -7.97 3.04 -17.84
C PRO A 326 -8.06 2.63 -19.32
N GLU A 327 -7.18 1.75 -19.77
CA GLU A 327 -7.26 1.20 -21.12
C GLU A 327 -8.34 0.14 -21.16
N SER A 328 -9.15 0.15 -22.23
CA SER A 328 -10.17 -0.87 -22.44
C SER A 328 -9.49 -2.23 -22.56
N VAL A 329 -9.51 -2.98 -21.49
CA VAL A 329 -9.04 -4.35 -21.51
C VAL A 329 -10.11 -5.15 -22.23
N ALA A 330 -9.80 -5.64 -23.42
CA ALA A 330 -10.72 -6.47 -24.19
C ALA A 330 -10.70 -7.89 -23.60
N PHE A 331 -11.70 -8.20 -22.79
CA PHE A 331 -11.95 -9.56 -22.34
C PHE A 331 -12.88 -10.28 -23.32
N ASP A 332 -12.55 -11.50 -23.65
CA ASP A 332 -13.43 -12.36 -24.40
C ASP A 332 -14.04 -13.47 -23.52
N ASN A 333 -14.88 -14.27 -24.15
CA ASN A 333 -15.55 -15.37 -23.48
C ASN A 333 -14.58 -16.44 -22.99
N SER A 334 -13.43 -16.60 -23.64
CA SER A 334 -12.41 -17.56 -23.24
C SER A 334 -11.69 -17.11 -21.97
N ASP A 335 -11.45 -15.79 -21.80
CA ASP A 335 -10.88 -15.23 -20.58
C ASP A 335 -11.76 -15.49 -19.37
N ILE A 336 -13.09 -15.30 -19.53
CA ILE A 336 -14.04 -15.55 -18.45
C ILE A 336 -14.13 -17.05 -18.11
N ALA A 337 -14.17 -17.92 -19.12
CA ALA A 337 -14.17 -19.37 -18.90
C ALA A 337 -12.87 -19.83 -18.21
N HIS A 338 -11.75 -19.23 -18.58
CA HIS A 338 -10.46 -19.49 -17.93
C HIS A 338 -10.50 -19.08 -16.45
N LEU A 339 -10.96 -17.85 -16.14
CA LEU A 339 -11.11 -17.41 -14.75
C LEU A 339 -12.01 -18.32 -13.93
N ALA A 340 -13.13 -18.78 -14.51
CA ALA A 340 -14.02 -19.72 -13.83
C ALA A 340 -13.33 -21.04 -13.46
N THR A 341 -12.36 -21.46 -14.28
CA THR A 341 -11.60 -22.69 -14.04
C THR A 341 -10.53 -22.50 -12.97
N ILE A 342 -9.81 -21.39 -12.99
CA ILE A 342 -8.68 -21.15 -12.08
C ILE A 342 -9.10 -20.54 -10.73
N CYS A 343 -10.29 -19.94 -10.66
CA CYS A 343 -10.84 -19.29 -9.47
C CYS A 343 -12.20 -19.90 -9.07
N PRO A 344 -12.26 -21.18 -8.65
CA PRO A 344 -13.53 -21.86 -8.37
C PRO A 344 -14.31 -21.28 -7.18
N ALA A 345 -13.64 -20.50 -6.31
CA ALA A 345 -14.25 -19.87 -5.13
C ALA A 345 -14.70 -18.43 -5.38
N ILE A 346 -14.73 -17.96 -6.65
CA ILE A 346 -15.02 -16.56 -6.93
C ILE A 346 -16.49 -16.20 -6.64
N GLU A 347 -16.71 -15.17 -5.86
CA GLU A 347 -18.02 -14.62 -5.47
C GLU A 347 -18.28 -13.26 -6.12
N VAL A 348 -17.23 -12.44 -6.27
CA VAL A 348 -17.31 -11.10 -6.83
C VAL A 348 -16.30 -10.93 -7.95
N LEU A 349 -16.79 -10.65 -9.16
CA LEU A 349 -15.97 -10.36 -10.33
C LEU A 349 -16.31 -8.97 -10.88
N LYS A 350 -15.31 -8.08 -10.95
CA LYS A 350 -15.43 -6.75 -11.54
C LYS A 350 -14.33 -6.57 -12.58
N LEU A 351 -14.72 -6.39 -13.82
CA LEU A 351 -13.81 -6.23 -14.95
C LEU A 351 -14.03 -4.85 -15.58
N CYS A 352 -13.09 -3.94 -15.34
CA CYS A 352 -13.04 -2.58 -15.88
C CYS A 352 -14.38 -1.83 -15.81
N PRO A 353 -14.99 -1.69 -14.62
CA PRO A 353 -16.31 -1.09 -14.49
C PRO A 353 -16.36 0.39 -14.94
N GLN A 354 -15.20 1.07 -14.98
CA GLN A 354 -15.09 2.45 -15.42
C GLN A 354 -14.48 2.61 -16.82
N ALA A 355 -14.06 1.51 -17.47
CA ALA A 355 -13.47 1.57 -18.79
C ALA A 355 -14.50 1.96 -19.83
N ARG A 356 -14.10 2.80 -20.81
CA ARG A 356 -14.90 3.12 -21.98
C ARG A 356 -14.67 2.04 -23.03
N TRP A 357 -15.66 1.20 -23.24
CA TRP A 357 -15.61 0.17 -24.28
C TRP A 357 -15.67 0.81 -25.66
N PRO A 358 -14.75 0.46 -26.59
CA PRO A 358 -14.86 0.93 -27.96
C PRO A 358 -16.17 0.46 -28.59
N ALA A 359 -16.81 1.32 -29.38
CA ALA A 359 -18.13 1.04 -30.01
C ALA A 359 -18.12 -0.19 -30.95
N ASN A 360 -16.95 -0.63 -31.39
CA ASN A 360 -16.75 -1.76 -32.29
C ASN A 360 -16.49 -3.10 -31.58
N LEU A 361 -16.35 -3.10 -30.25
CA LEU A 361 -16.20 -4.33 -29.47
C LEU A 361 -17.53 -4.64 -28.76
N ALA A 362 -18.09 -5.80 -29.06
CA ALA A 362 -19.23 -6.30 -28.32
C ALA A 362 -18.81 -6.63 -26.88
N PRO A 363 -19.51 -6.12 -25.86
CA PRO A 363 -19.24 -6.53 -24.50
C PRO A 363 -19.40 -8.06 -24.33
N PRO A 364 -18.65 -8.70 -23.42
CA PRO A 364 -18.82 -10.14 -23.16
C PRO A 364 -20.28 -10.46 -22.90
N SER A 365 -20.78 -11.51 -23.51
CA SER A 365 -22.20 -11.82 -23.41
C SER A 365 -22.54 -12.35 -22.01
N VAL A 366 -23.67 -11.90 -21.44
CA VAL A 366 -24.20 -12.31 -20.12
C VAL A 366 -24.42 -13.83 -20.00
N THR A 367 -24.44 -14.57 -21.10
CA THR A 367 -24.57 -16.03 -21.14
C THR A 367 -23.43 -16.77 -20.43
N LEU A 368 -22.30 -16.13 -20.20
CA LEU A 368 -21.14 -16.71 -19.49
C LEU A 368 -21.27 -16.78 -17.99
N VAL A 369 -22.18 -16.01 -17.41
CA VAL A 369 -22.47 -16.06 -15.96
C VAL A 369 -22.81 -17.50 -15.49
N ARG A 370 -23.27 -18.35 -16.40
CA ARG A 370 -23.57 -19.77 -16.11
C ARG A 370 -22.33 -20.67 -15.95
N ALA A 371 -21.15 -20.22 -16.35
CA ALA A 371 -19.91 -20.98 -16.15
C ALA A 371 -19.45 -21.00 -14.68
N PHE A 372 -19.87 -20.01 -13.91
CA PHE A 372 -19.62 -19.94 -12.47
C PHE A 372 -20.81 -20.54 -11.71
N GLY A 373 -20.84 -21.84 -11.54
CA GLY A 373 -21.99 -22.65 -11.11
C GLY A 373 -22.74 -22.23 -9.81
N ASN A 374 -22.21 -21.34 -8.96
CA ASN A 374 -22.79 -20.97 -7.66
C ASN A 374 -22.47 -19.50 -7.27
N ILE A 375 -22.72 -18.54 -8.14
CA ILE A 375 -22.51 -17.15 -7.77
C ILE A 375 -23.84 -16.55 -7.30
N ASP A 376 -23.97 -16.33 -6.00
CA ASP A 376 -25.13 -15.64 -5.42
C ASP A 376 -25.14 -14.13 -5.73
N CYS A 377 -24.04 -13.55 -6.18
CA CYS A 377 -23.95 -12.13 -6.48
C CYS A 377 -22.92 -11.80 -7.58
N PHE A 378 -23.38 -11.68 -8.81
CA PHE A 378 -22.55 -11.24 -9.93
C PHE A 378 -22.74 -9.75 -10.18
N HIS A 379 -21.81 -8.93 -9.74
CA HIS A 379 -21.76 -7.53 -10.14
C HIS A 379 -20.85 -7.36 -11.36
N LEU A 380 -21.35 -7.68 -12.54
CA LEU A 380 -20.76 -7.21 -13.78
C LEU A 380 -21.21 -5.76 -13.96
N LEU A 381 -20.53 -4.81 -13.34
CA LEU A 381 -20.73 -3.39 -13.54
C LEU A 381 -20.08 -3.01 -14.87
N MET A 382 -20.82 -3.19 -15.95
CA MET A 382 -20.48 -2.57 -17.23
C MET A 382 -21.09 -1.17 -17.26
N ALA A 383 -20.26 -0.13 -17.25
CA ALA A 383 -20.70 1.22 -17.55
C ALA A 383 -21.16 1.26 -19.01
N ARG A 384 -22.45 1.36 -19.26
CA ARG A 384 -22.97 1.74 -20.56
C ARG A 384 -22.76 3.25 -20.75
N VAL A 385 -22.08 3.63 -21.82
CA VAL A 385 -22.12 5.00 -22.36
C VAL A 385 -23.41 5.18 -23.14
#